data_52731220cfa7780fb1a0bd9d23a08152
#
_entry.id   52731220cfa7780fb1a0bd9d23a08152
#
_cell.length_a   1.000
_cell.length_b   1.000
_cell.length_c   1.000
_cell.angle_alpha   90.00
_cell.angle_beta   90.00
_cell.angle_gamma   90.00
#
_symmetry.space_group_name_H-M   'P 1'
#
loop_
_entity.id
_entity.type
_entity.pdbx_description
1 polymer ?
#
loop_
_entity_poly.entity_id
_entity_poly.type
_entity_poly.pdbx_seq_one_letter_code
_entity_poly.pdbx_strand_id
1 'polypeptide(L)'
;IIILDCIVEEKKRTDFWYKLSKNVDAQKALSEKLDKLFGLALNFNAAIKMKSVAESLKYNSITQLLDAVPGDAYKQYKISNSVILDQVNKIYELGTQNRQLSEKFAQAMTILAADIKEEEIINIYGIDANYYYLTESLCWPILKEIAEEKLMADPELVNDRMRELSLKLPVDSDIQIAIRFIEQSALYYTLVKGFGTLKLNSTKEYVEKYTEEFYLVDLYYRRTLEAYHKLITKENPIEQTLSVAKRQLDLDYAKITNILNLEWLTCVAEKGAWFTETELKRQEDFYKNESDTSMKQVVIVCDALRYEVAKELMQELAKEKHIATISAYQAMLPTETKYCKPALLPHHSLRLNGTDLMVDGSLLTTTELRTAHLNKYREGAICTRYEDVMNGDSQSMRELFKRPLVYIFYDTIDEAGHSQSPFEVISACRKAIEQLKVLVKRLHATW
;
A
#
# COMPACT_ATOMS: atom_id res chain seq x y z
N ILE A 1 -0.97 -17.70 -29.24
CA ILE A 1 -0.96 -16.55 -30.18
C ILE A 1 -2.04 -16.74 -31.23
N ILE A 2 -2.04 -17.80 -32.05
CA ILE A 2 -3.03 -18.01 -33.12
C ILE A 2 -4.48 -17.99 -32.61
N ILE A 3 -4.75 -18.62 -31.47
CA ILE A 3 -6.09 -18.61 -30.86
C ILE A 3 -6.50 -17.19 -30.48
N LEU A 4 -5.62 -16.43 -29.83
CA LEU A 4 -5.88 -15.04 -29.46
C LEU A 4 -6.06 -14.15 -30.69
N ASP A 5 -5.26 -14.34 -31.73
CA ASP A 5 -5.40 -13.63 -33.01
C ASP A 5 -6.75 -13.91 -33.66
N CYS A 6 -7.21 -15.17 -33.65
CA CYS A 6 -8.53 -15.54 -34.20
C CYS A 6 -9.70 -14.98 -33.40
N ILE A 7 -9.53 -14.73 -32.11
CA ILE A 7 -10.56 -14.10 -31.27
C ILE A 7 -10.64 -12.59 -31.55
N VAL A 8 -9.48 -11.93 -31.63
CA VAL A 8 -9.39 -10.46 -31.74
C VAL A 8 -9.67 -9.95 -33.15
N GLU A 9 -9.23 -10.69 -34.17
CA GLU A 9 -9.29 -10.19 -35.56
C GLU A 9 -10.09 -11.12 -36.48
N GLU A 10 -11.31 -10.70 -36.84
CA GLU A 10 -12.18 -11.44 -37.78
C GLU A 10 -11.53 -11.67 -39.14
N LYS A 11 -10.77 -10.70 -39.65
CA LYS A 11 -10.02 -10.82 -40.90
C LYS A 11 -8.95 -11.92 -40.84
N LYS A 12 -8.20 -12.04 -39.77
CA LYS A 12 -7.20 -13.09 -39.57
C LYS A 12 -7.86 -14.45 -39.49
N ARG A 13 -9.00 -14.55 -38.86
CA ARG A 13 -9.83 -15.75 -38.80
C ARG A 13 -10.25 -16.22 -40.20
N THR A 14 -10.78 -15.28 -40.98
CA THR A 14 -11.19 -15.56 -42.38
C THR A 14 -10.04 -15.89 -43.29
N ASP A 15 -8.90 -15.19 -43.22
CA ASP A 15 -7.68 -15.45 -43.97
C ASP A 15 -7.05 -16.81 -43.61
N PHE A 16 -7.09 -17.18 -42.37
CA PHE A 16 -6.60 -18.49 -41.90
C PHE A 16 -7.44 -19.62 -42.48
N TRP A 17 -8.77 -19.54 -42.40
CA TRP A 17 -9.67 -20.54 -43.01
C TRP A 17 -9.56 -20.59 -44.52
N TYR A 18 -9.42 -19.44 -45.17
CA TYR A 18 -9.23 -19.39 -46.62
C TYR A 18 -7.92 -20.03 -47.09
N LYS A 19 -6.81 -19.76 -46.43
CA LYS A 19 -5.51 -20.37 -46.72
C LYS A 19 -5.54 -21.89 -46.50
N LEU A 20 -6.22 -22.30 -45.47
CA LEU A 20 -6.39 -23.69 -45.11
C LEU A 20 -7.27 -24.45 -46.14
N SER A 21 -8.36 -23.86 -46.59
CA SER A 21 -9.27 -24.45 -47.57
C SER A 21 -8.63 -24.69 -48.94
N LYS A 22 -7.54 -24.00 -49.24
CA LYS A 22 -6.79 -24.13 -50.50
C LYS A 22 -5.71 -25.19 -50.51
N ASN A 23 -5.35 -25.76 -49.38
CA ASN A 23 -4.24 -26.72 -49.31
C ASN A 23 -4.72 -28.12 -48.88
N VAL A 24 -5.10 -28.95 -49.84
CA VAL A 24 -5.72 -30.26 -49.63
C VAL A 24 -4.80 -31.24 -48.89
N ASP A 25 -3.49 -31.19 -49.09
CA ASP A 25 -2.51 -32.04 -48.41
C ASP A 25 -2.27 -31.58 -46.96
N ALA A 26 -2.28 -30.26 -46.73
CA ALA A 26 -2.25 -29.68 -45.40
C ALA A 26 -3.53 -29.92 -44.60
N GLN A 27 -4.68 -30.04 -45.31
CA GLN A 27 -5.98 -30.33 -44.67
C GLN A 27 -5.97 -31.74 -44.04
N LYS A 28 -5.37 -32.72 -44.65
CA LYS A 28 -5.29 -34.09 -44.12
C LYS A 28 -4.34 -34.21 -42.93
N ALA A 29 -3.21 -33.53 -42.99
CA ALA A 29 -2.20 -33.53 -41.91
C ALA A 29 -2.54 -32.59 -40.75
N LEU A 30 -3.34 -31.54 -41.03
CA LEU A 30 -3.73 -30.52 -40.06
C LEU A 30 -5.14 -30.70 -39.50
N SER A 31 -5.99 -31.56 -40.10
CA SER A 31 -7.37 -31.73 -39.69
C SER A 31 -7.50 -32.08 -38.22
N GLU A 32 -6.71 -33.02 -37.71
CA GLU A 32 -6.69 -33.35 -36.27
C GLU A 32 -6.17 -32.21 -35.38
N LYS A 33 -5.17 -31.45 -35.85
CA LYS A 33 -4.64 -30.31 -35.11
C LYS A 33 -5.58 -29.09 -35.12
N LEU A 34 -6.28 -28.92 -36.23
CA LEU A 34 -7.28 -27.85 -36.39
C LEU A 34 -8.54 -28.13 -35.64
N ASP A 35 -9.04 -29.37 -35.69
CA ASP A 35 -10.18 -29.78 -34.88
C ASP A 35 -9.86 -29.58 -33.40
N LYS A 36 -8.65 -29.93 -32.98
CA LYS A 36 -8.19 -29.61 -31.60
C LYS A 36 -8.13 -28.14 -31.29
N LEU A 37 -7.57 -27.30 -32.18
CA LEU A 37 -7.48 -25.85 -31.99
C LEU A 37 -8.84 -25.17 -32.01
N PHE A 38 -9.72 -25.60 -32.93
CA PHE A 38 -11.07 -25.06 -33.03
C PHE A 38 -11.94 -25.50 -31.83
N GLY A 39 -11.84 -26.79 -31.48
CA GLY A 39 -12.47 -27.33 -30.28
C GLY A 39 -11.96 -26.63 -29.01
N LEU A 40 -10.71 -26.26 -28.95
CA LEU A 40 -10.09 -25.56 -27.84
C LEU A 40 -10.65 -24.13 -27.69
N ALA A 41 -10.78 -23.39 -28.80
CA ALA A 41 -11.33 -22.05 -28.79
C ALA A 41 -12.83 -22.06 -28.41
N LEU A 42 -13.61 -23.02 -28.93
CA LEU A 42 -15.02 -23.19 -28.56
C LEU A 42 -15.17 -23.58 -27.08
N ASN A 43 -14.35 -24.52 -26.62
CA ASN A 43 -14.39 -24.98 -25.23
C ASN A 43 -13.94 -23.91 -24.24
N PHE A 44 -12.93 -23.10 -24.60
CA PHE A 44 -12.51 -21.95 -23.82
C PHE A 44 -13.62 -20.93 -23.66
N ASN A 45 -14.28 -20.57 -24.79
CA ASN A 45 -15.42 -19.65 -24.79
C ASN A 45 -16.60 -20.22 -23.99
N ALA A 46 -16.92 -21.49 -24.18
CA ALA A 46 -17.98 -22.18 -23.43
C ALA A 46 -17.68 -22.24 -21.93
N ALA A 47 -16.44 -22.56 -21.55
CA ALA A 47 -16.03 -22.59 -20.14
C ALA A 47 -16.15 -21.22 -19.47
N ILE A 48 -15.81 -20.13 -20.19
CA ILE A 48 -15.98 -18.77 -19.70
C ILE A 48 -17.44 -18.43 -19.55
N LYS A 49 -18.27 -18.68 -20.58
CA LYS A 49 -19.72 -18.41 -20.56
C LYS A 49 -20.43 -19.21 -19.47
N MET A 50 -20.07 -20.48 -19.30
CA MET A 50 -20.70 -21.34 -18.31
C MET A 50 -20.32 -20.98 -16.87
N LYS A 51 -19.11 -20.44 -16.64
CA LYS A 51 -18.74 -19.90 -15.31
C LYS A 51 -19.57 -18.68 -14.91
N SER A 52 -20.20 -18.03 -15.86
CA SER A 52 -21.08 -16.87 -15.59
C SER A 52 -22.54 -17.23 -15.38
N VAL A 53 -22.92 -18.52 -15.47
CA VAL A 53 -24.31 -18.98 -15.33
C VAL A 53 -24.52 -19.71 -13.99
N ALA A 54 -25.66 -19.46 -13.31
CA ALA A 54 -26.01 -20.07 -12.01
C ALA A 54 -25.85 -21.59 -11.98
N GLU A 55 -26.12 -22.23 -13.08
CA GLU A 55 -26.05 -23.68 -13.22
C GLU A 55 -24.60 -24.20 -13.21
N SER A 56 -23.63 -23.35 -13.53
CA SER A 56 -22.22 -23.74 -13.55
C SER A 56 -21.70 -24.15 -12.15
N LEU A 57 -22.27 -23.62 -11.09
CA LEU A 57 -21.94 -24.01 -9.71
C LEU A 57 -22.33 -25.45 -9.37
N LYS A 58 -23.25 -26.04 -10.14
CA LYS A 58 -23.69 -27.42 -9.95
C LYS A 58 -22.74 -28.44 -10.55
N TYR A 59 -21.80 -27.99 -11.37
CA TYR A 59 -20.90 -28.88 -12.09
C TYR A 59 -19.54 -29.01 -11.42
N ASN A 60 -19.13 -30.23 -11.18
CA ASN A 60 -17.86 -30.54 -10.51
C ASN A 60 -16.67 -30.65 -11.47
N SER A 61 -16.92 -30.55 -12.79
CA SER A 61 -15.89 -30.67 -13.81
C SER A 61 -16.22 -29.84 -15.05
N ILE A 62 -15.20 -29.48 -15.80
CA ILE A 62 -15.34 -28.79 -17.08
C ILE A 62 -16.18 -29.59 -18.08
N THR A 63 -16.14 -30.95 -18.05
CA THR A 63 -16.99 -31.77 -18.92
C THR A 63 -18.45 -31.51 -18.67
N GLN A 64 -18.86 -31.55 -17.41
CA GLN A 64 -20.25 -31.31 -17.06
C GLN A 64 -20.69 -29.92 -17.52
N LEU A 65 -19.81 -28.90 -17.35
CA LEU A 65 -20.07 -27.54 -17.83
C LEU A 65 -20.25 -27.51 -19.34
N LEU A 66 -19.39 -28.18 -20.11
CA LEU A 66 -19.43 -28.20 -21.57
C LEU A 66 -20.62 -29.04 -22.09
N ASP A 67 -20.99 -30.11 -21.43
CA ASP A 67 -22.14 -30.95 -21.78
C ASP A 67 -23.47 -30.20 -21.58
N ALA A 68 -23.50 -29.21 -20.70
CA ALA A 68 -24.67 -28.38 -20.47
C ALA A 68 -24.82 -27.19 -21.44
N VAL A 69 -23.79 -26.88 -22.25
CA VAL A 69 -23.86 -25.81 -23.26
C VAL A 69 -24.88 -26.16 -24.35
N PRO A 70 -25.90 -25.32 -24.63
CA PRO A 70 -26.86 -25.57 -25.68
C PRO A 70 -26.19 -25.63 -27.06
N GLY A 71 -26.50 -26.68 -27.83
CA GLY A 71 -26.02 -26.84 -29.20
C GLY A 71 -24.98 -27.97 -29.35
N ASP A 72 -24.87 -28.47 -30.57
CA ASP A 72 -24.05 -29.64 -30.86
C ASP A 72 -22.66 -29.29 -31.41
N ALA A 73 -22.38 -28.01 -31.59
CA ALA A 73 -21.17 -27.54 -32.28
C ALA A 73 -19.86 -28.00 -31.62
N TYR A 74 -19.82 -28.17 -30.32
CA TYR A 74 -18.61 -28.63 -29.61
C TYR A 74 -18.63 -30.16 -29.32
N LYS A 75 -19.79 -30.81 -29.35
CA LYS A 75 -19.93 -32.24 -29.04
C LYS A 75 -19.16 -33.16 -30.04
N GLN A 76 -18.93 -32.67 -31.27
CA GLN A 76 -18.11 -33.35 -32.25
C GLN A 76 -16.61 -33.31 -31.91
N TYR A 77 -16.16 -32.41 -31.04
CA TYR A 77 -14.74 -32.27 -30.67
C TYR A 77 -14.49 -32.88 -29.28
N LYS A 78 -14.55 -34.19 -29.16
CA LYS A 78 -14.34 -34.90 -27.90
C LYS A 78 -12.87 -34.78 -27.42
N ILE A 79 -12.54 -33.65 -26.82
CA ILE A 79 -11.26 -33.45 -26.14
C ILE A 79 -11.44 -33.79 -24.66
N SER A 80 -10.48 -34.53 -24.07
CA SER A 80 -10.57 -34.84 -22.62
C SER A 80 -10.47 -33.59 -21.79
N ASN A 81 -11.21 -33.53 -20.68
CA ASN A 81 -11.27 -32.39 -19.78
C ASN A 81 -9.92 -31.89 -19.29
N SER A 82 -9.05 -32.82 -18.91
CA SER A 82 -7.72 -32.50 -18.44
C SER A 82 -6.90 -31.75 -19.49
N VAL A 83 -7.04 -32.12 -20.77
CA VAL A 83 -6.37 -31.43 -21.87
C VAL A 83 -6.93 -30.03 -22.09
N ILE A 84 -8.26 -29.86 -22.02
CA ILE A 84 -8.90 -28.54 -22.16
C ILE A 84 -8.48 -27.62 -21.01
N LEU A 85 -8.57 -28.11 -19.78
CA LEU A 85 -8.22 -27.34 -18.59
C LEU A 85 -6.74 -26.93 -18.59
N ASP A 86 -5.85 -27.86 -18.96
CA ASP A 86 -4.42 -27.58 -19.07
C ASP A 86 -4.12 -26.51 -20.13
N GLN A 87 -4.78 -26.58 -21.28
CA GLN A 87 -4.60 -25.57 -22.33
C GLN A 87 -5.20 -24.20 -21.96
N VAL A 88 -6.35 -24.17 -21.30
CA VAL A 88 -6.94 -22.93 -20.79
C VAL A 88 -6.02 -22.28 -19.75
N ASN A 89 -5.48 -23.07 -18.84
CA ASN A 89 -4.52 -22.58 -17.85
C ASN A 89 -3.24 -22.05 -18.50
N LYS A 90 -2.68 -22.76 -19.49
CA LYS A 90 -1.51 -22.30 -20.24
C LYS A 90 -1.77 -20.99 -21.00
N ILE A 91 -2.94 -20.82 -21.62
CA ILE A 91 -3.30 -19.59 -22.30
C ILE A 91 -3.41 -18.44 -21.28
N TYR A 92 -4.00 -18.71 -20.13
CA TYR A 92 -4.11 -17.74 -19.04
C TYR A 92 -2.73 -17.34 -18.50
N GLU A 93 -1.87 -18.30 -18.18
CA GLU A 93 -0.51 -18.05 -17.70
C GLU A 93 0.32 -17.26 -18.71
N LEU A 94 0.29 -17.67 -19.98
CA LEU A 94 1.00 -16.94 -21.04
C LEU A 94 0.45 -15.52 -21.24
N GLY A 95 -0.86 -15.34 -21.15
CA GLY A 95 -1.51 -14.04 -21.30
C GLY A 95 -1.20 -13.08 -20.16
N THR A 96 -1.15 -13.59 -18.92
CA THR A 96 -0.92 -12.77 -17.72
C THR A 96 0.56 -12.53 -17.43
N GLN A 97 1.44 -13.51 -17.74
CA GLN A 97 2.86 -13.44 -17.41
C GLN A 97 3.74 -12.91 -18.54
N ASN A 98 3.29 -13.00 -19.78
CA ASN A 98 4.05 -12.57 -20.96
C ASN A 98 3.63 -11.16 -21.38
N ARG A 99 4.51 -10.17 -21.11
CA ARG A 99 4.27 -8.77 -21.43
C ARG A 99 3.89 -8.49 -22.88
N GLN A 100 4.40 -9.27 -23.83
CA GLN A 100 4.10 -9.09 -25.27
C GLN A 100 2.72 -9.61 -25.65
N LEU A 101 2.17 -10.53 -24.86
CA LEU A 101 0.85 -11.15 -25.12
C LEU A 101 -0.25 -10.54 -24.25
N SER A 102 0.09 -9.79 -23.21
CA SER A 102 -0.87 -9.29 -22.23
C SER A 102 -1.95 -8.39 -22.86
N GLU A 103 -1.58 -7.48 -23.75
CA GLU A 103 -2.57 -6.62 -24.42
C GLU A 103 -3.53 -7.44 -25.31
N LYS A 104 -2.99 -8.38 -26.09
CA LYS A 104 -3.78 -9.23 -26.96
C LYS A 104 -4.68 -10.18 -26.16
N PHE A 105 -4.16 -10.70 -25.06
CA PHE A 105 -4.93 -11.49 -24.12
C PHE A 105 -6.07 -10.68 -23.51
N ALA A 106 -5.82 -9.45 -23.05
CA ALA A 106 -6.82 -8.56 -22.52
C ALA A 106 -7.93 -8.24 -23.56
N GLN A 107 -7.54 -7.94 -24.80
CA GLN A 107 -8.51 -7.72 -25.89
C GLN A 107 -9.37 -8.95 -26.16
N ALA A 108 -8.76 -10.14 -26.24
CA ALA A 108 -9.48 -11.38 -26.44
C ALA A 108 -10.47 -11.67 -25.29
N MET A 109 -10.04 -11.46 -24.05
CA MET A 109 -10.90 -11.64 -22.87
C MET A 109 -12.06 -10.65 -22.85
N THR A 110 -11.82 -9.39 -23.20
CA THR A 110 -12.88 -8.39 -23.32
C THR A 110 -13.95 -8.80 -24.35
N ILE A 111 -13.54 -9.30 -25.51
CA ILE A 111 -14.47 -9.80 -26.53
C ILE A 111 -15.26 -11.00 -26.03
N LEU A 112 -14.61 -11.96 -25.38
CA LEU A 112 -15.27 -13.15 -24.83
C LEU A 112 -16.20 -12.83 -23.66
N ALA A 113 -15.86 -11.81 -22.87
CA ALA A 113 -16.66 -11.36 -21.73
C ALA A 113 -17.86 -10.47 -22.12
N ALA A 114 -17.89 -9.93 -23.35
CA ALA A 114 -18.92 -8.98 -23.78
C ALA A 114 -20.36 -9.51 -23.68
N ASP A 115 -20.56 -10.82 -23.78
CA ASP A 115 -21.87 -11.48 -23.69
C ASP A 115 -22.24 -11.89 -22.25
N ILE A 116 -21.36 -11.63 -21.27
CA ILE A 116 -21.55 -12.08 -19.89
C ILE A 116 -22.22 -10.95 -19.10
N LYS A 117 -23.34 -11.27 -18.48
CA LYS A 117 -24.04 -10.31 -17.61
C LYS A 117 -23.39 -10.31 -16.23
N GLU A 118 -22.97 -9.13 -15.79
CA GLU A 118 -22.29 -8.93 -14.49
C GLU A 118 -23.12 -9.44 -13.32
N GLU A 119 -24.43 -9.18 -13.34
CA GLU A 119 -25.39 -9.65 -12.33
C GLU A 119 -25.40 -11.18 -12.18
N GLU A 120 -25.24 -11.92 -13.27
CA GLU A 120 -25.21 -13.36 -13.26
C GLU A 120 -23.94 -13.88 -12.55
N ILE A 121 -22.78 -13.25 -12.79
CA ILE A 121 -21.53 -13.64 -12.15
C ILE A 121 -21.60 -13.42 -10.65
N ILE A 122 -22.11 -12.27 -10.22
CA ILE A 122 -22.16 -11.90 -8.80
C ILE A 122 -23.18 -12.78 -8.06
N ASN A 123 -24.34 -12.99 -8.66
CA ASN A 123 -25.38 -13.86 -8.09
C ASN A 123 -24.91 -15.31 -7.93
N ILE A 124 -23.94 -15.76 -8.75
CA ILE A 124 -23.44 -17.13 -8.75
C ILE A 124 -22.27 -17.31 -7.81
N TYR A 125 -21.29 -16.42 -7.88
CA TYR A 125 -20.00 -16.59 -7.24
C TYR A 125 -19.80 -15.68 -6.03
N GLY A 126 -20.58 -14.60 -5.92
CA GLY A 126 -20.36 -13.60 -4.90
C GLY A 126 -18.90 -13.17 -4.86
N ILE A 127 -18.35 -13.07 -3.65
CA ILE A 127 -16.95 -12.71 -3.44
C ILE A 127 -15.96 -13.80 -3.93
N ASP A 128 -16.42 -15.02 -4.07
CA ASP A 128 -15.60 -16.15 -4.54
C ASP A 128 -15.48 -16.24 -6.06
N ALA A 129 -16.02 -15.24 -6.80
CA ALA A 129 -15.96 -15.18 -8.25
C ALA A 129 -14.50 -15.26 -8.75
N ASN A 130 -14.05 -16.48 -8.97
CA ASN A 130 -12.72 -16.77 -9.53
C ASN A 130 -12.83 -16.89 -11.03
N TYR A 131 -13.00 -15.75 -11.68
CA TYR A 131 -13.13 -15.66 -13.12
C TYR A 131 -11.74 -15.60 -13.76
N TYR A 132 -11.55 -16.24 -14.93
CA TYR A 132 -10.25 -16.25 -15.62
C TYR A 132 -9.80 -14.86 -16.03
N TYR A 133 -10.74 -13.98 -16.32
CA TYR A 133 -10.50 -12.57 -16.59
C TYR A 133 -11.55 -11.73 -15.89
N LEU A 134 -11.10 -10.91 -14.96
CA LEU A 134 -11.92 -9.92 -14.30
C LEU A 134 -11.75 -8.59 -15.02
N THR A 135 -12.81 -8.10 -15.65
CA THR A 135 -12.87 -6.71 -16.12
C THR A 135 -13.05 -5.78 -14.91
N GLU A 136 -12.70 -4.51 -15.05
CA GLU A 136 -12.97 -3.54 -13.98
C GLU A 136 -14.46 -3.49 -13.63
N SER A 137 -15.34 -3.54 -14.63
CA SER A 137 -16.77 -3.54 -14.45
C SER A 137 -17.29 -4.72 -13.63
N LEU A 138 -16.69 -5.90 -13.76
CA LEU A 138 -17.02 -7.08 -12.95
C LEU A 138 -16.49 -7.01 -11.52
N CYS A 139 -15.40 -6.28 -11.31
CA CYS A 139 -14.82 -6.16 -9.98
C CYS A 139 -15.59 -5.20 -9.07
N TRP A 140 -16.16 -4.13 -9.59
CA TRP A 140 -16.88 -3.15 -8.78
C TRP A 140 -18.00 -3.76 -7.93
N PRO A 141 -18.91 -4.57 -8.49
CA PRO A 141 -19.94 -5.25 -7.70
C PRO A 141 -19.39 -6.21 -6.65
N ILE A 142 -18.31 -6.94 -6.96
CA ILE A 142 -17.63 -7.81 -6.00
C ILE A 142 -17.08 -6.99 -4.82
N LEU A 143 -16.38 -5.88 -5.11
CA LEU A 143 -15.86 -4.99 -4.09
C LEU A 143 -16.97 -4.36 -3.24
N LYS A 144 -18.12 -4.06 -3.85
CA LYS A 144 -19.31 -3.56 -3.15
C LYS A 144 -19.80 -4.58 -2.13
N GLU A 145 -20.08 -5.82 -2.54
CA GLU A 145 -20.53 -6.90 -1.66
C GLU A 145 -19.53 -7.15 -0.52
N ILE A 146 -18.23 -7.19 -0.84
CA ILE A 146 -17.19 -7.35 0.17
C ILE A 146 -17.23 -6.23 1.20
N ALA A 147 -17.32 -4.98 0.75
CA ALA A 147 -17.31 -3.82 1.64
C ALA A 147 -18.57 -3.74 2.52
N GLU A 148 -19.74 -4.15 2.00
CA GLU A 148 -21.02 -4.13 2.71
C GLU A 148 -21.18 -5.28 3.69
N GLU A 149 -20.78 -6.50 3.31
CA GLU A 149 -21.14 -7.70 4.06
C GLU A 149 -19.97 -8.41 4.75
N LYS A 150 -18.77 -8.37 4.18
CA LYS A 150 -17.66 -9.23 4.61
C LYS A 150 -16.56 -8.49 5.34
N LEU A 151 -16.34 -7.20 5.04
CA LEU A 151 -15.18 -6.44 5.53
C LEU A 151 -15.02 -6.52 7.06
N MET A 152 -16.10 -6.39 7.79
CA MET A 152 -16.07 -6.49 9.26
C MET A 152 -16.33 -7.92 9.76
N ALA A 153 -17.10 -8.71 9.02
CA ALA A 153 -17.47 -10.07 9.43
C ALA A 153 -16.28 -11.03 9.34
N ASP A 154 -15.56 -11.04 8.23
CA ASP A 154 -14.42 -11.91 7.97
C ASP A 154 -13.27 -11.16 7.27
N PRO A 155 -12.56 -10.28 8.00
CA PRO A 155 -11.51 -9.43 7.41
C PRO A 155 -10.30 -10.23 6.92
N GLU A 156 -10.01 -11.41 7.46
CA GLU A 156 -8.91 -12.27 6.98
C GLU A 156 -9.20 -12.79 5.57
N LEU A 157 -10.40 -13.34 5.35
CA LEU A 157 -10.85 -13.76 4.03
C LEU A 157 -10.83 -12.58 3.04
N VAL A 158 -11.31 -11.42 3.47
CA VAL A 158 -11.29 -10.20 2.64
C VAL A 158 -9.86 -9.82 2.24
N ASN A 159 -8.91 -9.85 3.17
CA ASN A 159 -7.52 -9.52 2.89
C ASN A 159 -6.91 -10.46 1.84
N ASP A 160 -7.12 -11.77 1.98
CA ASP A 160 -6.63 -12.74 1.01
C ASP A 160 -7.27 -12.51 -0.37
N ARG A 161 -8.56 -12.21 -0.40
CA ARG A 161 -9.28 -11.92 -1.64
C ARG A 161 -8.79 -10.63 -2.31
N MET A 162 -8.50 -9.58 -1.56
CA MET A 162 -7.95 -8.33 -2.11
C MET A 162 -6.58 -8.55 -2.73
N ARG A 163 -5.72 -9.34 -2.10
CA ARG A 163 -4.42 -9.72 -2.67
C ARG A 163 -4.57 -10.45 -3.99
N GLU A 164 -5.48 -11.43 -4.06
CA GLU A 164 -5.74 -12.17 -5.27
C GLU A 164 -6.23 -11.27 -6.42
N LEU A 165 -7.21 -10.40 -6.15
CA LEU A 165 -7.76 -9.46 -7.13
C LEU A 165 -6.70 -8.45 -7.60
N SER A 166 -5.89 -7.94 -6.69
CA SER A 166 -4.81 -6.99 -7.02
C SER A 166 -3.81 -7.56 -8.03
N LEU A 167 -3.52 -8.86 -7.97
CA LEU A 167 -2.60 -9.51 -8.91
C LEU A 167 -3.18 -9.69 -10.32
N LYS A 168 -4.51 -9.65 -10.46
CA LYS A 168 -5.22 -9.89 -11.72
C LYS A 168 -5.55 -8.62 -12.50
N LEU A 169 -5.38 -7.46 -11.90
CA LEU A 169 -5.82 -6.18 -12.45
C LEU A 169 -4.63 -5.24 -12.75
N PRO A 170 -4.78 -4.32 -13.71
CA PRO A 170 -3.75 -3.34 -14.01
C PRO A 170 -3.37 -2.50 -12.78
N VAL A 171 -2.08 -2.25 -12.60
CA VAL A 171 -1.53 -1.59 -11.39
C VAL A 171 -2.03 -0.15 -11.21
N ASP A 172 -2.24 0.57 -12.30
CA ASP A 172 -2.59 1.99 -12.30
C ASP A 172 -4.08 2.27 -12.45
N SER A 173 -4.94 1.26 -12.28
CA SER A 173 -6.39 1.42 -12.41
C SER A 173 -7.04 1.96 -11.13
N ASP A 174 -8.18 2.66 -11.29
CA ASP A 174 -8.93 3.20 -10.15
C ASP A 174 -9.45 2.11 -9.22
N ILE A 175 -9.73 0.94 -9.76
CA ILE A 175 -10.13 -0.23 -8.99
C ILE A 175 -9.01 -0.72 -8.04
N GLN A 176 -7.74 -0.57 -8.42
CA GLN A 176 -6.61 -0.88 -7.52
C GLN A 176 -6.59 0.03 -6.28
N ILE A 177 -7.09 1.26 -6.41
CA ILE A 177 -7.21 2.17 -5.26
C ILE A 177 -8.34 1.70 -4.35
N ALA A 178 -9.47 1.24 -4.91
CA ALA A 178 -10.58 0.67 -4.13
C ALA A 178 -10.17 -0.65 -3.44
N ILE A 179 -9.45 -1.51 -4.15
CA ILE A 179 -8.88 -2.74 -3.56
C ILE A 179 -7.97 -2.38 -2.38
N ARG A 180 -7.10 -1.37 -2.54
CA ARG A 180 -6.21 -0.93 -1.45
C ARG A 180 -7.00 -0.37 -0.26
N PHE A 181 -8.07 0.39 -0.50
CA PHE A 181 -8.94 0.86 0.57
C PHE A 181 -9.51 -0.31 1.38
N ILE A 182 -10.08 -1.31 0.70
CA ILE A 182 -10.69 -2.48 1.33
C ILE A 182 -9.62 -3.35 2.03
N GLU A 183 -8.47 -3.58 1.39
CA GLU A 183 -7.35 -4.33 1.95
C GLU A 183 -6.84 -3.72 3.25
N GLN A 184 -6.54 -2.41 3.25
CA GLN A 184 -6.03 -1.74 4.44
C GLN A 184 -7.07 -1.69 5.56
N SER A 185 -8.36 -1.55 5.22
CA SER A 185 -9.46 -1.67 6.18
C SER A 185 -9.56 -3.09 6.75
N ALA A 186 -9.41 -4.11 5.93
CA ALA A 186 -9.41 -5.50 6.38
C ALA A 186 -8.23 -5.81 7.31
N LEU A 187 -7.03 -5.32 6.99
CA LEU A 187 -5.85 -5.43 7.86
C LEU A 187 -6.09 -4.75 9.21
N TYR A 188 -6.72 -3.58 9.22
CA TYR A 188 -7.12 -2.90 10.46
C TYR A 188 -8.07 -3.78 11.30
N TYR A 189 -9.15 -4.30 10.69
CA TYR A 189 -10.12 -5.12 11.42
C TYR A 189 -9.54 -6.46 11.90
N THR A 190 -8.69 -7.10 11.11
CA THR A 190 -7.96 -8.31 11.52
C THR A 190 -7.09 -8.04 12.75
N LEU A 191 -6.34 -6.94 12.71
CA LEU A 191 -5.50 -6.52 13.83
C LEU A 191 -6.32 -6.29 15.10
N VAL A 192 -7.37 -5.47 15.01
CA VAL A 192 -8.20 -5.10 16.17
C VAL A 192 -8.95 -6.30 16.74
N LYS A 193 -9.41 -7.23 15.90
CA LYS A 193 -10.00 -8.50 16.36
C LYS A 193 -9.02 -9.38 17.13
N GLY A 194 -7.73 -9.34 16.76
CA GLY A 194 -6.66 -10.06 17.44
C GLY A 194 -6.27 -9.48 18.80
N PHE A 195 -6.69 -8.25 19.11
CA PHE A 195 -6.37 -7.65 20.40
C PHE A 195 -7.10 -8.37 21.53
N GLY A 196 -6.32 -8.80 22.50
CA GLY A 196 -6.84 -9.27 23.77
C GLY A 196 -7.23 -8.10 24.68
N THR A 197 -6.73 -8.10 25.92
CA THR A 197 -6.91 -6.94 26.79
C THR A 197 -6.01 -5.78 26.36
N LEU A 198 -6.58 -4.58 26.30
CA LEU A 198 -5.82 -3.33 26.06
C LEU A 198 -5.29 -2.72 27.37
N LYS A 199 -5.69 -3.29 28.51
CA LYS A 199 -5.15 -2.91 29.83
C LYS A 199 -3.86 -3.66 30.07
N LEU A 200 -2.75 -2.91 30.17
CA LEU A 200 -1.41 -3.41 30.45
C LEU A 200 -0.96 -2.98 31.84
N ASN A 201 0.08 -3.64 32.37
CA ASN A 201 0.45 -3.49 33.78
C ASN A 201 1.48 -2.38 34.03
N SER A 202 2.14 -1.88 32.99
CA SER A 202 3.18 -0.86 33.13
C SER A 202 3.29 0.04 31.91
N THR A 203 3.83 1.23 32.11
CA THR A 203 4.13 2.18 31.01
C THR A 203 5.16 1.59 30.04
N LYS A 204 6.07 0.77 30.51
CA LYS A 204 7.04 0.03 29.68
C LYS A 204 6.32 -0.93 28.73
N GLU A 205 5.39 -1.76 29.22
CA GLU A 205 4.59 -2.66 28.36
C GLU A 205 3.79 -1.92 27.32
N TYR A 206 3.23 -0.73 27.63
CA TYR A 206 2.52 0.09 26.64
C TYR A 206 3.45 0.58 25.53
N VAL A 207 4.67 1.03 25.88
CA VAL A 207 5.67 1.46 24.88
C VAL A 207 6.09 0.30 24.00
N GLU A 208 6.39 -0.85 24.59
CA GLU A 208 6.75 -2.07 23.85
C GLU A 208 5.63 -2.49 22.90
N LYS A 209 4.41 -2.61 23.42
CA LYS A 209 3.23 -2.96 22.59
C LYS A 209 2.95 -1.93 21.50
N TYR A 210 3.09 -0.64 21.79
CA TYR A 210 2.91 0.37 20.76
C TYR A 210 3.96 0.24 19.65
N THR A 211 5.22 0.10 20.00
CA THR A 211 6.32 0.04 19.02
C THR A 211 6.38 -1.28 18.24
N GLU A 212 5.78 -2.34 18.75
CA GLU A 212 5.70 -3.65 18.11
C GLU A 212 4.41 -3.84 17.30
N GLU A 213 3.27 -3.41 17.81
CA GLU A 213 1.96 -3.80 17.29
C GLU A 213 0.97 -2.65 17.16
N PHE A 214 0.73 -1.85 18.23
CA PHE A 214 -0.37 -0.88 18.21
C PHE A 214 -0.18 0.26 17.20
N TYR A 215 1.05 0.58 16.81
CA TYR A 215 1.30 1.54 15.71
C TYR A 215 0.65 1.11 14.39
N LEU A 216 0.38 -0.18 14.19
CA LEU A 216 -0.31 -0.69 13.00
C LEU A 216 -1.76 -0.22 12.92
N VAL A 217 -2.41 0.10 14.05
CA VAL A 217 -3.74 0.72 14.09
C VAL A 217 -3.70 2.04 13.32
N ASP A 218 -2.73 2.89 13.65
CA ASP A 218 -2.53 4.19 13.00
C ASP A 218 -2.11 4.03 11.53
N LEU A 219 -1.21 3.09 11.25
CA LEU A 219 -0.69 2.82 9.91
C LEU A 219 -1.80 2.40 8.94
N TYR A 220 -2.59 1.38 9.31
CA TYR A 220 -3.65 0.87 8.45
C TYR A 220 -4.76 1.90 8.28
N TYR A 221 -5.14 2.59 9.35
CA TYR A 221 -6.11 3.67 9.28
C TYR A 221 -5.65 4.78 8.33
N ARG A 222 -4.42 5.30 8.47
CA ARG A 222 -3.86 6.32 7.58
C ARG A 222 -3.82 5.87 6.12
N ARG A 223 -3.38 4.63 5.85
CA ARG A 223 -3.33 4.08 4.49
C ARG A 223 -4.72 3.91 3.88
N THR A 224 -5.71 3.53 4.69
CA THR A 224 -7.10 3.49 4.24
C THR A 224 -7.60 4.88 3.85
N LEU A 225 -7.33 5.90 4.68
CA LEU A 225 -7.71 7.28 4.38
C LEU A 225 -6.97 7.83 3.14
N GLU A 226 -5.71 7.49 2.94
CA GLU A 226 -4.96 7.85 1.74
C GLU A 226 -5.62 7.27 0.47
N ALA A 227 -6.02 6.00 0.50
CA ALA A 227 -6.73 5.37 -0.60
C ALA A 227 -8.11 6.01 -0.82
N TYR A 228 -8.87 6.23 0.25
CA TYR A 228 -10.18 6.89 0.18
C TYR A 228 -10.11 8.29 -0.43
N HIS A 229 -9.13 9.09 -0.03
CA HIS A 229 -8.95 10.45 -0.58
C HIS A 229 -8.71 10.44 -2.09
N LYS A 230 -7.93 9.48 -2.58
CA LYS A 230 -7.71 9.32 -4.03
C LYS A 230 -8.98 8.88 -4.76
N LEU A 231 -9.84 8.09 -4.12
CA LEU A 231 -11.09 7.62 -4.72
C LEU A 231 -12.14 8.72 -4.84
N ILE A 232 -12.32 9.56 -3.82
CA ILE A 232 -13.35 10.62 -3.85
C ILE A 232 -13.06 11.74 -4.85
N THR A 233 -11.85 11.80 -5.40
CA THR A 233 -11.49 12.74 -6.47
C THR A 233 -11.87 12.20 -7.87
N LYS A 234 -12.44 11.01 -7.95
CA LYS A 234 -12.76 10.29 -9.17
C LYS A 234 -14.17 9.71 -9.08
N GLU A 235 -14.86 9.65 -10.21
CA GLU A 235 -16.13 8.92 -10.27
C GLU A 235 -15.89 7.43 -10.12
N ASN A 236 -16.58 6.79 -9.17
CA ASN A 236 -16.53 5.35 -9.01
C ASN A 236 -17.92 4.79 -8.65
N PRO A 237 -18.27 3.58 -9.14
CA PRO A 237 -19.62 3.02 -9.00
C PRO A 237 -20.04 2.69 -7.57
N ILE A 238 -19.09 2.57 -6.63
CA ILE A 238 -19.34 2.17 -5.24
C ILE A 238 -18.96 3.25 -4.22
N GLU A 239 -18.91 4.51 -4.63
CA GLU A 239 -18.52 5.64 -3.76
C GLU A 239 -19.33 5.69 -2.47
N GLN A 240 -20.66 5.53 -2.58
CA GLN A 240 -21.53 5.54 -1.40
C GLN A 240 -21.19 4.40 -0.44
N THR A 241 -20.96 3.21 -0.93
CA THR A 241 -20.56 2.02 -0.13
C THR A 241 -19.24 2.26 0.60
N LEU A 242 -18.23 2.77 -0.12
CA LEU A 242 -16.92 3.08 0.46
C LEU A 242 -17.00 4.22 1.49
N SER A 243 -17.88 5.20 1.26
CA SER A 243 -18.13 6.28 2.21
C SER A 243 -18.76 5.78 3.51
N VAL A 244 -19.68 4.84 3.45
CA VAL A 244 -20.28 4.18 4.63
C VAL A 244 -19.25 3.36 5.37
N ALA A 245 -18.47 2.54 4.65
CA ALA A 245 -17.39 1.73 5.24
C ALA A 245 -16.32 2.61 5.92
N LYS A 246 -15.95 3.72 5.28
CA LYS A 246 -15.02 4.70 5.85
C LYS A 246 -15.55 5.33 7.13
N ARG A 247 -16.82 5.74 7.16
CA ARG A 247 -17.44 6.30 8.37
C ARG A 247 -17.43 5.31 9.53
N GLN A 248 -17.73 4.04 9.26
CA GLN A 248 -17.68 3.00 10.28
C GLN A 248 -16.25 2.82 10.80
N LEU A 249 -15.27 2.76 9.91
CA LEU A 249 -13.86 2.68 10.27
C LEU A 249 -13.42 3.86 11.15
N ASP A 250 -13.87 5.09 10.85
CA ASP A 250 -13.57 6.28 11.67
C ASP A 250 -14.07 6.11 13.11
N LEU A 251 -15.30 5.61 13.28
CA LEU A 251 -15.88 5.36 14.59
C LEU A 251 -15.12 4.29 15.36
N ASP A 252 -14.77 3.22 14.70
CA ASP A 252 -14.02 2.11 15.31
C ASP A 252 -12.59 2.52 15.66
N TYR A 253 -11.92 3.29 14.79
CA TYR A 253 -10.61 3.86 15.09
C TYR A 253 -10.66 4.81 16.28
N ALA A 254 -11.62 5.73 16.32
CA ALA A 254 -11.80 6.65 17.45
C ALA A 254 -12.07 5.89 18.75
N LYS A 255 -12.86 4.82 18.70
CA LYS A 255 -13.14 3.96 19.87
C LYS A 255 -11.88 3.28 20.39
N ILE A 256 -11.11 2.62 19.52
CA ILE A 256 -9.89 1.89 19.92
C ILE A 256 -8.83 2.84 20.45
N THR A 257 -8.57 3.96 19.77
CA THR A 257 -7.56 4.94 20.19
C THR A 257 -7.96 5.60 21.52
N ASN A 258 -9.26 5.85 21.74
CA ASN A 258 -9.75 6.37 23.00
C ASN A 258 -9.56 5.38 24.16
N ILE A 259 -9.84 4.09 23.94
CA ILE A 259 -9.59 3.05 24.95
C ILE A 259 -8.08 2.98 25.27
N LEU A 260 -7.22 2.91 24.25
CA LEU A 260 -5.76 2.86 24.44
C LEU A 260 -5.24 4.09 25.23
N ASN A 261 -5.73 5.27 24.89
CA ASN A 261 -5.35 6.49 25.59
C ASN A 261 -5.81 6.51 27.05
N LEU A 262 -7.04 6.08 27.33
CA LEU A 262 -7.58 6.02 28.70
C LEU A 262 -6.84 4.99 29.55
N GLU A 263 -6.57 3.81 29.03
CA GLU A 263 -5.82 2.78 29.74
C GLU A 263 -4.37 3.20 29.98
N TRP A 264 -3.73 3.85 29.00
CA TRP A 264 -2.39 4.46 29.18
C TRP A 264 -2.39 5.51 30.28
N LEU A 265 -3.32 6.48 30.24
CA LEU A 265 -3.41 7.54 31.25
C LEU A 265 -3.70 6.98 32.64
N THR A 266 -4.55 5.96 32.74
CA THR A 266 -4.84 5.27 33.98
C THR A 266 -3.57 4.61 34.55
N CYS A 267 -2.82 3.91 33.72
CA CYS A 267 -1.56 3.30 34.11
C CYS A 267 -0.54 4.34 34.61
N VAL A 268 -0.40 5.47 33.91
CA VAL A 268 0.48 6.58 34.31
C VAL A 268 0.04 7.18 35.65
N ALA A 269 -1.26 7.38 35.85
CA ALA A 269 -1.81 7.95 37.08
C ALA A 269 -1.63 7.02 38.30
N GLU A 270 -1.90 5.71 38.12
CA GLU A 270 -1.76 4.71 39.19
C GLU A 270 -0.31 4.54 39.67
N LYS A 271 0.63 4.63 38.77
CA LYS A 271 2.06 4.46 39.10
C LYS A 271 2.70 5.71 39.69
N GLY A 272 2.06 6.86 39.63
CA GLY A 272 2.58 8.14 40.14
C GLY A 272 3.89 8.58 39.49
N ALA A 273 4.32 7.87 38.46
CA ALA A 273 5.63 8.02 37.85
C ALA A 273 5.46 8.50 36.40
N TRP A 274 5.44 9.80 36.24
CA TRP A 274 5.53 10.40 34.94
C TRP A 274 6.86 9.98 34.29
N PHE A 275 6.77 9.02 33.32
CA PHE A 275 7.83 8.69 32.37
C PHE A 275 9.14 8.06 32.91
N THR A 276 9.33 7.86 34.19
CA THR A 276 10.58 7.29 34.72
C THR A 276 10.69 5.78 34.51
N GLU A 277 9.55 5.09 34.29
CA GLU A 277 9.50 3.63 34.15
C GLU A 277 9.50 3.13 32.68
N THR A 278 9.50 4.03 31.70
CA THR A 278 9.45 3.61 30.28
C THR A 278 10.75 2.99 29.78
N GLU A 279 11.86 3.22 30.50
CA GLU A 279 13.23 2.84 30.08
C GLU A 279 13.66 3.46 28.73
N LEU A 280 12.89 4.41 28.20
CA LEU A 280 13.25 5.11 26.98
C LEU A 280 14.35 6.15 27.25
N LYS A 281 15.24 6.31 26.28
CA LYS A 281 16.11 7.46 26.21
C LYS A 281 15.28 8.73 26.13
N ARG A 282 15.72 9.81 26.73
CA ARG A 282 15.02 11.10 26.71
C ARG A 282 15.40 11.92 25.48
N GLN A 283 14.46 12.64 24.93
CA GLN A 283 14.68 13.47 23.73
C GLN A 283 15.76 14.52 23.95
N GLU A 284 15.81 15.13 25.11
CA GLU A 284 16.84 16.13 25.46
C GLU A 284 18.27 15.53 25.50
N ASP A 285 18.43 14.23 25.68
CA ASP A 285 19.73 13.56 25.62
C ASP A 285 20.09 13.07 24.18
N PHE A 286 19.29 13.43 23.16
CA PHE A 286 19.48 12.94 21.80
C PHE A 286 20.89 13.13 21.28
N TYR A 287 21.44 14.34 21.36
CA TYR A 287 22.79 14.60 20.87
C TYR A 287 23.83 13.76 21.59
N LYS A 288 23.74 13.62 22.91
CA LYS A 288 24.64 12.82 23.73
C LYS A 288 24.57 11.32 23.37
N ASN A 289 23.37 10.83 23.06
CA ASN A 289 23.14 9.42 22.77
C ASN A 289 23.52 9.03 21.34
N GLU A 290 23.37 9.93 20.37
CA GLU A 290 23.49 9.61 18.94
C GLU A 290 24.70 10.29 18.27
N SER A 291 25.40 11.20 18.96
CA SER A 291 26.57 11.87 18.40
C SER A 291 27.79 10.94 18.38
N ASP A 292 28.37 10.77 17.20
CA ASP A 292 29.66 10.12 17.02
C ASP A 292 30.65 11.11 16.40
N THR A 293 31.64 11.51 17.21
CA THR A 293 32.66 12.47 16.78
C THR A 293 33.72 11.88 15.85
N SER A 294 33.80 10.56 15.76
CA SER A 294 34.73 9.85 14.89
C SER A 294 34.29 9.82 13.43
N MET A 295 32.99 10.06 13.17
CA MET A 295 32.40 10.00 11.84
C MET A 295 31.70 11.31 11.48
N LYS A 296 31.53 11.55 10.17
CA LYS A 296 30.60 12.56 9.72
C LYS A 296 29.16 12.09 9.96
N GLN A 297 28.30 13.02 10.31
CA GLN A 297 26.90 12.72 10.58
C GLN A 297 25.97 13.72 9.89
N VAL A 298 24.83 13.23 9.43
CA VAL A 298 23.69 14.04 9.02
C VAL A 298 22.52 13.68 9.90
N VAL A 299 21.96 14.68 10.56
CA VAL A 299 20.76 14.57 11.39
C VAL A 299 19.61 15.22 10.63
N ILE A 300 18.57 14.48 10.29
CA ILE A 300 17.37 15.00 9.66
C ILE A 300 16.28 15.09 10.72
N VAL A 301 15.93 16.32 11.10
CA VAL A 301 14.88 16.59 12.08
C VAL A 301 13.56 16.76 11.33
N CYS A 302 12.71 15.74 11.39
CA CYS A 302 11.39 15.74 10.75
C CYS A 302 10.33 16.12 11.77
N ASP A 303 9.76 17.32 11.66
CA ASP A 303 8.70 17.77 12.54
C ASP A 303 7.38 17.04 12.25
N ALA A 304 6.65 16.65 13.30
CA ALA A 304 5.40 15.89 13.22
C ALA A 304 5.50 14.50 12.53
N LEU A 305 6.70 13.92 12.38
CA LEU A 305 6.87 12.56 11.86
C LEU A 305 6.44 11.54 12.92
N ARG A 306 5.26 10.97 12.76
CA ARG A 306 4.72 9.98 13.68
C ARG A 306 5.46 8.64 13.56
N TYR A 307 5.42 7.84 14.62
CA TYR A 307 6.12 6.55 14.69
C TYR A 307 5.75 5.60 13.54
N GLU A 308 4.45 5.50 13.20
CA GLU A 308 3.99 4.63 12.12
C GLU A 308 4.48 5.08 10.73
N VAL A 309 4.64 6.40 10.51
CA VAL A 309 5.23 6.96 9.29
C VAL A 309 6.73 6.66 9.23
N ALA A 310 7.43 6.75 10.37
CA ALA A 310 8.84 6.40 10.49
C ALA A 310 9.08 4.90 10.24
N LYS A 311 8.19 4.03 10.74
CA LYS A 311 8.22 2.58 10.45
C LYS A 311 8.05 2.31 8.95
N GLU A 312 7.12 3.00 8.29
CA GLU A 312 6.92 2.87 6.85
C GLU A 312 8.15 3.36 6.07
N LEU A 313 8.71 4.52 6.44
CA LEU A 313 9.95 5.04 5.85
C LEU A 313 11.11 4.04 6.00
N MET A 314 11.28 3.45 7.19
CA MET A 314 12.30 2.43 7.42
C MET A 314 12.15 1.24 6.47
N GLN A 315 10.91 0.75 6.28
CA GLN A 315 10.62 -0.35 5.35
C GLN A 315 10.93 0.03 3.90
N GLU A 316 10.58 1.25 3.49
CA GLU A 316 10.87 1.75 2.15
C GLU A 316 12.38 1.89 1.89
N LEU A 317 13.14 2.40 2.86
CA LEU A 317 14.60 2.46 2.78
C LEU A 317 15.24 1.08 2.69
N ALA A 318 14.71 0.10 3.44
CA ALA A 318 15.20 -1.29 3.39
C ALA A 318 14.98 -1.93 2.00
N LYS A 319 13.88 -1.63 1.30
CA LYS A 319 13.65 -2.07 -0.09
C LYS A 319 14.73 -1.54 -1.04
N GLU A 320 15.28 -0.37 -0.76
CA GLU A 320 16.39 0.24 -1.52
C GLU A 320 17.79 -0.21 -1.05
N LYS A 321 17.85 -1.26 -0.21
CA LYS A 321 19.08 -1.86 0.34
C LYS A 321 19.84 -0.97 1.34
N HIS A 322 19.17 0.01 1.93
CA HIS A 322 19.73 0.74 3.06
C HIS A 322 19.57 -0.05 4.34
N ILE A 323 20.56 -0.01 5.21
CA ILE A 323 20.46 -0.54 6.57
C ILE A 323 19.76 0.53 7.40
N ALA A 324 18.54 0.26 7.85
CA ALA A 324 17.75 1.17 8.64
C ALA A 324 17.28 0.50 9.94
N THR A 325 17.44 1.20 11.05
CA THR A 325 16.93 0.80 12.37
C THR A 325 16.00 1.88 12.90
N ILE A 326 15.12 1.50 13.82
CA ILE A 326 14.21 2.44 14.48
C ILE A 326 14.26 2.22 15.98
N SER A 327 14.25 3.31 16.73
CA SER A 327 14.11 3.31 18.17
C SER A 327 13.16 4.43 18.61
N ALA A 328 12.58 4.27 19.79
CA ALA A 328 11.71 5.28 20.37
C ALA A 328 12.48 6.10 21.41
N TYR A 329 12.14 7.38 21.50
CA TYR A 329 12.57 8.30 22.54
C TYR A 329 11.37 8.83 23.31
N GLN A 330 11.54 9.07 24.59
CA GLN A 330 10.55 9.78 25.38
C GLN A 330 10.61 11.26 25.00
N ALA A 331 9.50 11.76 24.46
CA ALA A 331 9.40 13.17 24.08
C ALA A 331 9.46 14.10 25.31
N MET A 332 10.02 15.27 25.12
CA MET A 332 9.96 16.36 26.08
C MET A 332 8.53 16.90 26.20
N LEU A 333 8.11 17.28 27.41
CA LEU A 333 6.80 17.87 27.64
C LEU A 333 6.90 19.37 27.95
N PRO A 334 6.00 20.19 27.38
CA PRO A 334 4.98 19.84 26.38
C PRO A 334 5.62 19.52 25.01
N THR A 335 4.96 18.68 24.23
CA THR A 335 5.45 18.23 22.92
C THR A 335 5.22 19.30 21.84
N GLU A 336 5.70 20.52 22.08
CA GLU A 336 5.60 21.64 21.15
C GLU A 336 6.92 21.88 20.43
N THR A 337 6.87 22.22 19.14
CA THR A 337 8.03 22.48 18.29
C THR A 337 9.04 23.44 18.93
N LYS A 338 8.56 24.51 19.59
CA LYS A 338 9.40 25.52 20.23
C LYS A 338 10.26 24.98 21.39
N TYR A 339 9.85 23.87 22.01
CA TYR A 339 10.60 23.19 23.06
C TYR A 339 11.40 21.99 22.54
N CYS A 340 10.72 21.13 21.80
CA CYS A 340 11.27 19.86 21.37
C CYS A 340 12.40 20.01 20.33
N LYS A 341 12.25 20.91 19.36
CA LYS A 341 13.24 21.08 18.29
C LYS A 341 14.59 21.61 18.80
N PRO A 342 14.66 22.66 19.65
CA PRO A 342 15.90 23.11 20.27
C PRO A 342 16.55 22.09 21.19
N ALA A 343 15.75 21.28 21.90
CA ALA A 343 16.24 20.24 22.80
C ALA A 343 17.01 19.10 22.10
N LEU A 344 16.85 18.93 20.79
CA LEU A 344 17.62 17.97 19.98
C LEU A 344 19.06 18.43 19.69
N LEU A 345 19.38 19.70 19.96
CA LEU A 345 20.74 20.23 19.81
C LEU A 345 21.57 19.93 21.07
N PRO A 346 22.93 19.90 20.97
CA PRO A 346 23.78 19.73 22.14
C PRO A 346 23.55 20.84 23.17
N HIS A 347 23.60 20.52 24.45
CA HIS A 347 23.46 21.50 25.53
C HIS A 347 23.98 20.96 26.87
N HIS A 348 24.31 21.88 27.77
CA HIS A 348 24.58 21.60 29.16
C HIS A 348 23.38 21.93 30.06
N SER A 349 22.54 22.87 29.63
CA SER A 349 21.36 23.27 30.40
C SER A 349 20.18 23.67 29.49
N LEU A 350 18.98 23.25 29.88
CA LEU A 350 17.70 23.70 29.36
C LEU A 350 16.96 24.44 30.48
N ARG A 351 16.54 25.67 30.23
CA ARG A 351 15.80 26.49 31.20
C ARG A 351 14.67 27.26 30.53
N LEU A 352 13.54 27.34 31.18
CA LEU A 352 12.46 28.20 30.75
C LEU A 352 12.73 29.66 31.18
N ASN A 353 12.53 30.61 30.27
CA ASN A 353 12.46 32.02 30.51
C ASN A 353 11.10 32.52 29.98
N GLY A 354 10.13 32.68 30.89
CA GLY A 354 8.73 32.84 30.49
C GLY A 354 8.22 31.61 29.74
N THR A 355 7.83 31.79 28.49
CA THR A 355 7.36 30.72 27.60
C THR A 355 8.43 30.20 26.65
N ASP A 356 9.65 30.71 26.73
CA ASP A 356 10.76 30.37 25.81
C ASP A 356 11.72 29.38 26.43
N LEU A 357 12.15 28.39 25.66
CA LEU A 357 13.21 27.47 26.07
C LEU A 357 14.58 28.05 25.76
N MET A 358 15.33 28.33 26.77
CA MET A 358 16.74 28.76 26.66
C MET A 358 17.65 27.55 26.66
N VAL A 359 18.46 27.42 25.62
CA VAL A 359 19.50 26.39 25.46
C VAL A 359 20.84 27.02 25.79
N ASP A 360 21.46 26.65 26.89
CA ASP A 360 22.67 27.27 27.44
C ASP A 360 22.59 28.81 27.49
N GLY A 361 21.44 29.32 27.93
CA GLY A 361 21.18 30.74 28.05
C GLY A 361 20.86 31.46 26.74
N SER A 362 20.73 30.75 25.60
CA SER A 362 20.43 31.33 24.30
C SER A 362 19.08 30.86 23.76
N LEU A 363 18.34 31.71 23.11
CA LEU A 363 17.10 31.36 22.38
C LEU A 363 17.44 30.98 20.92
N LEU A 364 17.19 29.74 20.53
CA LEU A 364 17.59 29.18 19.23
C LEU A 364 16.45 29.15 18.22
N THR A 365 15.97 30.29 17.80
CA THR A 365 14.80 30.42 16.90
C THR A 365 15.12 30.26 15.44
N THR A 366 16.33 30.66 15.00
CA THR A 366 16.70 30.65 13.58
C THR A 366 17.78 29.61 13.28
N THR A 367 17.91 29.25 12.00
CA THR A 367 18.94 28.33 11.51
C THR A 367 20.36 28.83 11.80
N GLU A 368 20.59 30.13 11.70
CA GLU A 368 21.88 30.79 11.98
C GLU A 368 22.25 30.68 13.47
N LEU A 369 21.28 30.96 14.38
CA LEU A 369 21.48 30.83 15.83
C LEU A 369 21.77 29.37 16.21
N ARG A 370 21.04 28.41 15.63
CA ARG A 370 21.28 26.99 15.81
C ARG A 370 22.64 26.57 15.28
N THR A 371 23.07 27.05 14.13
CA THR A 371 24.40 26.81 13.56
C THR A 371 25.49 27.36 14.48
N ALA A 372 25.37 28.61 14.91
CA ALA A 372 26.33 29.22 15.82
C ALA A 372 26.42 28.46 17.17
N HIS A 373 25.29 27.98 17.67
CA HIS A 373 25.23 27.16 18.87
C HIS A 373 25.92 25.78 18.65
N LEU A 374 25.55 25.07 17.57
CA LEU A 374 26.07 23.74 17.25
C LEU A 374 27.61 23.76 17.05
N ASN A 375 28.16 24.85 16.48
CA ASN A 375 29.59 25.04 16.30
C ASN A 375 30.38 25.15 17.61
N LYS A 376 29.75 25.52 18.72
CA LYS A 376 30.41 25.52 20.05
C LYS A 376 30.71 24.10 20.52
N TYR A 377 29.93 23.13 20.08
CA TYR A 377 30.06 21.72 20.45
C TYR A 377 30.84 20.89 19.41
N ARG A 378 30.69 21.26 18.13
CA ARG A 378 31.37 20.58 17.01
C ARG A 378 31.76 21.59 15.95
N GLU A 379 33.04 21.96 15.92
CA GLU A 379 33.57 22.92 14.97
C GLU A 379 33.27 22.54 13.51
N GLY A 380 32.79 23.48 12.71
CA GLY A 380 32.41 23.27 11.33
C GLY A 380 31.02 22.64 11.11
N ALA A 381 30.27 22.36 12.17
CA ALA A 381 28.91 21.89 12.06
C ALA A 381 27.95 22.98 11.52
N ILE A 382 26.87 22.58 10.87
CA ILE A 382 25.89 23.49 10.26
C ILE A 382 24.48 23.00 10.40
N CYS A 383 23.54 23.93 10.51
CA CYS A 383 22.11 23.71 10.37
C CYS A 383 21.62 24.26 9.03
N THR A 384 20.73 23.56 8.36
CA THR A 384 20.12 23.97 7.08
C THR A 384 18.68 23.50 6.99
N ARG A 385 17.94 23.99 6.01
CA ARG A 385 16.59 23.53 5.70
C ARG A 385 16.61 22.49 4.59
N TYR A 386 15.60 21.66 4.56
CA TYR A 386 15.41 20.65 3.53
C TYR A 386 15.38 21.27 2.11
N GLU A 387 14.66 22.39 1.95
CA GLU A 387 14.52 23.10 0.68
C GLU A 387 15.87 23.59 0.14
N ASP A 388 16.74 24.12 1.00
CA ASP A 388 18.08 24.59 0.64
C ASP A 388 18.96 23.42 0.14
N VAL A 389 18.82 22.26 0.79
CA VAL A 389 19.52 21.03 0.37
C VAL A 389 18.99 20.55 -1.00
N MET A 390 17.69 20.56 -1.20
CA MET A 390 17.09 20.04 -2.43
C MET A 390 17.28 20.98 -3.63
N ASN A 391 17.33 22.28 -3.41
CA ASN A 391 17.55 23.30 -4.43
C ASN A 391 19.05 23.56 -4.72
N GLY A 392 19.96 23.11 -3.86
CA GLY A 392 21.39 23.27 -4.02
C GLY A 392 21.95 22.51 -5.23
N ASP A 393 22.94 23.08 -5.90
CA ASP A 393 23.68 22.40 -6.95
C ASP A 393 24.65 21.34 -6.40
N SER A 394 25.23 20.53 -7.27
CA SER A 394 26.13 19.45 -6.88
C SER A 394 27.39 19.92 -6.16
N GLN A 395 27.88 21.14 -6.43
CA GLN A 395 29.06 21.69 -5.76
C GLN A 395 28.71 22.14 -4.35
N SER A 396 27.65 22.90 -4.19
CA SER A 396 27.11 23.31 -2.87
C SER A 396 26.83 22.12 -1.97
N MET A 397 26.27 21.05 -2.54
CA MET A 397 26.00 19.82 -1.79
C MET A 397 27.30 19.14 -1.33
N ARG A 398 28.30 19.03 -2.19
CA ARG A 398 29.61 18.48 -1.80
C ARG A 398 30.27 19.30 -0.69
N GLU A 399 30.19 20.62 -0.73
CA GLU A 399 30.72 21.48 0.33
C GLU A 399 29.93 21.32 1.64
N LEU A 400 28.60 21.24 1.57
CA LEU A 400 27.76 21.01 2.73
C LEU A 400 28.11 19.67 3.42
N PHE A 401 28.19 18.58 2.67
CA PHE A 401 28.42 17.24 3.22
C PHE A 401 29.91 16.90 3.47
N LYS A 402 30.83 17.83 3.23
CA LYS A 402 32.17 17.77 3.80
C LYS A 402 32.20 18.12 5.30
N ARG A 403 31.16 18.80 5.80
CA ARG A 403 31.06 19.21 7.20
C ARG A 403 30.99 17.99 8.13
N PRO A 404 31.54 18.10 9.35
CA PRO A 404 31.56 16.98 10.28
C PRO A 404 30.16 16.62 10.80
N LEU A 405 29.25 17.59 10.86
CA LEU A 405 27.87 17.39 11.32
C LEU A 405 26.95 18.38 10.60
N VAL A 406 25.88 17.86 10.02
CA VAL A 406 24.84 18.65 9.35
C VAL A 406 23.50 18.33 9.96
N TYR A 407 22.78 19.33 10.45
CA TYR A 407 21.36 19.23 10.84
C TYR A 407 20.49 19.78 9.71
N ILE A 408 19.56 18.96 9.23
CA ILE A 408 18.58 19.31 8.19
C ILE A 408 17.21 19.34 8.83
N PHE A 409 16.53 20.48 8.78
CA PHE A 409 15.15 20.61 9.30
C PHE A 409 14.15 20.39 8.18
N TYR A 410 13.17 19.52 8.42
CA TYR A 410 12.12 19.12 7.49
C TYR A 410 10.76 19.28 8.15
N ASP A 411 9.96 20.22 7.67
CA ASP A 411 8.75 20.70 8.36
C ASP A 411 7.44 20.40 7.58
N THR A 412 7.49 19.70 6.43
CA THR A 412 6.34 19.51 5.52
C THR A 412 5.09 18.93 6.18
N ILE A 413 5.22 18.00 7.15
CA ILE A 413 4.06 17.41 7.83
C ILE A 413 3.47 18.40 8.82
N ASP A 414 4.31 19.09 9.58
CA ASP A 414 3.88 20.12 10.54
C ASP A 414 3.17 21.28 9.86
N GLU A 415 3.75 21.79 8.76
CA GLU A 415 3.14 22.85 7.95
C GLU A 415 1.75 22.45 7.43
N ALA A 416 1.58 21.21 6.96
CA ALA A 416 0.27 20.70 6.55
C ALA A 416 -0.72 20.65 7.73
N GLY A 417 -0.24 20.32 8.93
CA GLY A 417 -1.04 20.27 10.15
C GLY A 417 -1.57 21.63 10.58
N HIS A 418 -0.81 22.72 10.32
CA HIS A 418 -1.21 24.08 10.71
C HIS A 418 -2.20 24.73 9.73
N SER A 419 -2.20 24.37 8.47
CA SER A 419 -2.87 25.16 7.43
C SER A 419 -4.10 24.47 6.83
N GLN A 420 -4.38 23.16 7.11
CA GLN A 420 -5.13 22.40 6.14
C GLN A 420 -6.04 21.32 6.74
N SER A 421 -6.77 20.64 5.83
CA SER A 421 -7.66 19.55 6.18
C SER A 421 -6.90 18.30 6.67
N PRO A 422 -7.54 17.40 7.42
CA PRO A 422 -6.94 16.13 7.82
C PRO A 422 -6.37 15.30 6.65
N PHE A 423 -6.96 15.43 5.45
CA PHE A 423 -6.48 14.75 4.25
C PHE A 423 -5.13 15.26 3.75
N GLU A 424 -4.85 16.54 3.93
CA GLU A 424 -3.58 17.13 3.53
C GLU A 424 -2.45 16.68 4.43
N VAL A 425 -2.71 16.49 5.71
CA VAL A 425 -1.74 15.88 6.66
C VAL A 425 -1.42 14.44 6.23
N ILE A 426 -2.42 13.66 5.84
CA ILE A 426 -2.22 12.29 5.34
C ILE A 426 -1.37 12.28 4.07
N SER A 427 -1.69 13.19 3.14
CA SER A 427 -0.91 13.36 1.90
C SER A 427 0.51 13.83 2.17
N ALA A 428 0.70 14.72 3.15
CA ALA A 428 2.01 15.18 3.59
C ALA A 428 2.85 14.04 4.19
N CYS A 429 2.25 13.10 4.92
CA CYS A 429 2.96 11.90 5.40
C CYS A 429 3.51 11.05 4.25
N ARG A 430 2.71 10.82 3.20
CA ARG A 430 3.17 10.09 2.00
C ARG A 430 4.27 10.86 1.27
N LYS A 431 4.06 12.17 1.07
CA LYS A 431 5.06 13.07 0.46
C LYS A 431 6.37 13.06 1.24
N ALA A 432 6.30 13.08 2.57
CA ALA A 432 7.49 13.03 3.43
C ALA A 432 8.30 11.76 3.22
N ILE A 433 7.66 10.59 3.17
CA ILE A 433 8.34 9.32 2.90
C ILE A 433 9.10 9.39 1.57
N GLU A 434 8.46 9.83 0.49
CA GLU A 434 9.09 9.92 -0.82
C GLU A 434 10.22 10.96 -0.85
N GLN A 435 10.02 12.12 -0.24
CA GLN A 435 11.03 13.18 -0.19
C GLN A 435 12.24 12.78 0.65
N LEU A 436 12.03 12.13 1.77
CA LEU A 436 13.13 11.64 2.62
C LEU A 436 13.93 10.53 1.95
N LYS A 437 13.27 9.62 1.20
CA LYS A 437 13.97 8.64 0.35
C LYS A 437 14.87 9.33 -0.68
N VAL A 438 14.35 10.36 -1.36
CA VAL A 438 15.13 11.12 -2.35
C VAL A 438 16.30 11.84 -1.66
N LEU A 439 16.10 12.43 -0.49
CA LEU A 439 17.15 13.06 0.28
C LEU A 439 18.25 12.06 0.65
N VAL A 440 17.89 10.88 1.17
CA VAL A 440 18.86 9.81 1.51
C VAL A 440 19.67 9.39 0.28
N LYS A 441 19.04 9.19 -0.88
CA LYS A 441 19.74 8.89 -2.13
C LYS A 441 20.72 10.00 -2.52
N ARG A 442 20.30 11.25 -2.39
CA ARG A 442 21.15 12.41 -2.69
C ARG A 442 22.35 12.50 -1.75
N LEU A 443 22.14 12.23 -0.46
CA LEU A 443 23.22 12.12 0.52
C LEU A 443 24.25 11.06 0.10
N HIS A 444 23.81 9.86 -0.22
CA HIS A 444 24.68 8.77 -0.65
C HIS A 444 25.45 9.08 -1.95
N ALA A 445 24.84 9.82 -2.88
CA ALA A 445 25.47 10.19 -4.14
C ALA A 445 26.53 11.29 -4.00
N THR A 446 26.47 12.10 -2.92
CA THR A 446 27.35 13.26 -2.70
C THR A 446 28.38 13.06 -1.60
N TRP A 447 28.24 12.02 -0.81
CA TRP A 447 29.12 11.65 0.30
C TRP A 447 30.41 10.89 -0.18
#